data_27e606acb874c2c2dbbb09c754927ac8
#
_entry.id   27e606acb874c2c2dbbb09c754927ac8
#
_cell.length_a   1.000
_cell.length_b   1.000
_cell.length_c   1.000
_cell.angle_alpha   90.00
_cell.angle_beta   90.00
_cell.angle_gamma   90.00
#
_symmetry.space_group_name_H-M   'P 1'
#
loop_
_entity.id
_entity.type
_entity.pdbx_description
1 polymer ?
#
loop_
_entity_poly.entity_id
_entity_poly.type
_entity_poly.pdbx_seq_one_letter_code
_entity_poly.pdbx_strand_id
1 'polypeptide(L)'
;MTVKLDTHAYSAVDLSDAELSLDLLSFGEQVMVPQVDSITERLEDKVASAMNEFPDVAATAKIPVDLTKATSDEQAGQMIRKSLARLRVQLNKENIPAEGRTAVVGSEAAYYLLNDPNITKANESANNGAALRQATIGNLYGFDIVESTNDVLAPLGVYAFHRSAIQLVSGAPSVPESAKGGRQTADGFALRWIKDYNSGAAMERSFLSSYWGATLVTDLKKNETNWQDPKNLVKVRGIRVTFTGEPTATATK
;
A
#
# COMPACT_ATOMS: atom_id res chain seq x y z
N MET A 1 22.94 -1.79 -0.25
CA MET A 1 21.64 -1.40 -0.88
C MET A 1 21.60 0.12 -0.92
N THR A 2 21.18 0.73 -2.02
CA THR A 2 21.07 2.18 -2.18
C THR A 2 19.62 2.50 -2.53
N VAL A 3 18.98 3.40 -1.76
CA VAL A 3 17.67 3.94 -2.08
C VAL A 3 17.85 5.31 -2.68
N LYS A 4 17.26 5.55 -3.85
CA LYS A 4 17.30 6.86 -4.51
C LYS A 4 16.04 7.63 -4.16
N LEU A 5 16.18 8.90 -3.81
CA LEU A 5 15.07 9.84 -3.68
C LEU A 5 14.71 10.36 -5.08
N ASP A 6 13.91 9.60 -5.82
CA ASP A 6 13.60 9.84 -7.22
C ASP A 6 12.25 10.54 -7.44
N THR A 7 11.47 10.67 -6.38
CA THR A 7 10.13 11.27 -6.45
C THR A 7 10.10 12.56 -5.64
N HIS A 8 9.76 13.67 -6.29
CA HIS A 8 9.46 14.95 -5.65
C HIS A 8 7.94 15.15 -5.65
N ALA A 9 7.31 14.90 -4.52
CA ALA A 9 5.89 15.18 -4.36
C ALA A 9 5.70 16.57 -3.76
N TYR A 10 4.73 17.31 -4.29
CA TYR A 10 4.38 18.62 -3.77
C TYR A 10 2.90 18.92 -3.98
N SER A 11 2.37 19.74 -3.10
CA SER A 11 1.04 20.35 -3.19
C SER A 11 1.20 21.84 -3.03
N ALA A 12 0.61 22.61 -3.94
CA ALA A 12 0.64 24.06 -3.93
C ALA A 12 -0.79 24.59 -4.00
N VAL A 13 -1.12 25.50 -3.10
CA VAL A 13 -2.43 26.18 -3.04
C VAL A 13 -2.17 27.68 -3.03
N ASP A 14 -2.75 28.37 -3.99
CA ASP A 14 -2.72 29.83 -4.07
C ASP A 14 -4.03 30.37 -3.47
N LEU A 15 -3.92 31.31 -2.56
CA LEU A 15 -5.03 31.94 -1.83
C LEU A 15 -5.02 33.43 -2.13
N SER A 16 -6.14 33.96 -2.59
CA SER A 16 -6.30 35.40 -2.80
C SER A 16 -6.42 36.16 -1.48
N ASP A 17 -6.10 37.44 -1.49
CA ASP A 17 -6.24 38.30 -0.31
C ASP A 17 -7.70 38.34 0.22
N ALA A 18 -8.68 38.16 -0.67
CA ALA A 18 -10.10 38.11 -0.29
C ALA A 18 -10.42 36.81 0.46
N GLU A 19 -9.95 35.65 -0.03
CA GLU A 19 -10.13 34.36 0.64
C GLU A 19 -9.45 34.31 2.01
N LEU A 20 -8.23 34.84 2.09
CA LEU A 20 -7.49 34.94 3.36
C LEU A 20 -8.20 35.82 4.41
N SER A 21 -8.86 36.87 3.97
CA SER A 21 -9.44 37.86 4.87
C SER A 21 -10.90 37.62 5.23
N LEU A 22 -11.66 36.99 4.33
CA LEU A 22 -13.12 36.89 4.44
C LEU A 22 -13.63 35.47 4.61
N ASP A 23 -12.97 34.47 3.98
CA ASP A 23 -13.50 33.12 3.88
C ASP A 23 -12.72 32.11 4.70
N LEU A 24 -11.45 32.35 5.00
CA LEU A 24 -10.60 31.39 5.68
C LEU A 24 -10.75 31.46 7.20
N LEU A 25 -11.50 30.55 7.79
CA LEU A 25 -11.68 30.44 9.24
C LEU A 25 -10.51 29.73 9.93
N SER A 26 -9.93 28.72 9.30
CA SER A 26 -8.80 27.94 9.80
C SER A 26 -7.87 27.54 8.66
N PHE A 27 -6.72 28.16 8.56
CA PHE A 27 -5.71 27.83 7.55
C PHE A 27 -5.22 26.37 7.70
N GLY A 28 -5.07 25.90 8.94
CA GLY A 28 -4.63 24.53 9.20
C GLY A 28 -5.59 23.48 8.64
N GLU A 29 -6.87 23.62 8.96
CA GLU A 29 -7.89 22.63 8.59
C GLU A 29 -8.30 22.74 7.13
N GLN A 30 -8.40 23.94 6.57
CA GLN A 30 -8.94 24.17 5.23
C GLN A 30 -7.87 24.07 4.14
N VAL A 31 -6.60 24.31 4.45
CA VAL A 31 -5.51 24.33 3.47
C VAL A 31 -4.46 23.25 3.76
N MET A 32 -3.91 23.23 4.98
CA MET A 32 -2.77 22.33 5.26
C MET A 32 -3.18 20.86 5.33
N VAL A 33 -4.31 20.53 5.95
CA VAL A 33 -4.77 19.13 6.05
C VAL A 33 -4.99 18.53 4.66
N PRO A 34 -5.77 19.12 3.74
CA PRO A 34 -5.91 18.60 2.38
C PRO A 34 -4.59 18.49 1.60
N GLN A 35 -3.64 19.42 1.84
CA GLN A 35 -2.32 19.32 1.21
C GLN A 35 -1.52 18.12 1.73
N VAL A 36 -1.56 17.86 3.03
CA VAL A 36 -0.91 16.69 3.64
C VAL A 36 -1.55 15.40 3.12
N ASP A 37 -2.88 15.34 3.07
CA ASP A 37 -3.62 14.18 2.58
C ASP A 37 -3.25 13.86 1.12
N SER A 38 -3.21 14.88 0.25
CA SER A 38 -2.79 14.73 -1.15
C SER A 38 -1.34 14.22 -1.29
N ILE A 39 -0.44 14.65 -0.41
CA ILE A 39 0.94 14.16 -0.40
C ILE A 39 1.00 12.71 0.11
N THR A 40 0.20 12.36 1.12
CA THR A 40 0.12 11.01 1.67
C THR A 40 -0.41 10.02 0.63
N GLU A 41 -1.46 10.39 -0.10
CA GLU A 41 -2.01 9.60 -1.21
C GLU A 41 -0.94 9.29 -2.28
N ARG A 42 -0.13 10.29 -2.65
CA ARG A 42 0.99 10.09 -3.58
C ARG A 42 2.08 9.16 -3.02
N LEU A 43 2.27 9.15 -1.72
CA LEU A 43 3.19 8.22 -1.07
C LEU A 43 2.64 6.78 -1.13
N GLU A 44 1.37 6.62 -0.86
CA GLU A 44 0.68 5.32 -0.99
C GLU A 44 0.79 4.78 -2.41
N ASP A 45 0.58 5.60 -3.44
CA ASP A 45 0.79 5.24 -4.85
C ASP A 45 2.22 4.75 -5.11
N LYS A 46 3.21 5.39 -4.52
CA LYS A 46 4.62 4.98 -4.68
C LYS A 46 4.88 3.63 -4.04
N VAL A 47 4.32 3.37 -2.86
CA VAL A 47 4.43 2.08 -2.18
C VAL A 47 3.66 1.00 -2.95
N ALA A 48 2.45 1.29 -3.41
CA ALA A 48 1.64 0.41 -4.23
C ALA A 48 2.36 0.03 -5.54
N SER A 49 2.99 1.01 -6.20
CA SER A 49 3.81 0.76 -7.38
C SER A 49 4.98 -0.19 -7.08
N ALA A 50 5.64 -0.03 -5.93
CA ALA A 50 6.69 -0.96 -5.52
C ALA A 50 6.14 -2.36 -5.22
N MET A 51 4.93 -2.49 -4.66
CA MET A 51 4.27 -3.79 -4.46
C MET A 51 3.96 -4.49 -5.78
N ASN A 52 3.62 -3.75 -6.82
CA ASN A 52 3.40 -4.32 -8.16
C ASN A 52 4.67 -4.90 -8.79
N GLU A 53 5.86 -4.56 -8.27
CA GLU A 53 7.11 -5.19 -8.68
C GLU A 53 7.41 -6.51 -7.95
N PHE A 54 6.60 -6.93 -6.99
CA PHE A 54 6.76 -8.24 -6.35
C PHE A 54 6.65 -9.37 -7.38
N PRO A 55 7.46 -10.43 -7.25
CA PRO A 55 7.35 -11.59 -8.11
C PRO A 55 5.95 -12.21 -8.03
N ASP A 56 5.35 -12.49 -9.19
CA ASP A 56 4.15 -13.29 -9.26
C ASP A 56 4.50 -14.77 -9.03
N VAL A 57 3.89 -15.37 -8.04
CA VAL A 57 4.17 -16.74 -7.64
C VAL A 57 3.01 -17.71 -7.92
N ALA A 58 2.01 -17.30 -8.67
CA ALA A 58 0.83 -18.13 -8.97
C ALA A 58 1.21 -19.50 -9.50
N ALA A 59 2.07 -19.55 -10.53
CA ALA A 59 2.53 -20.81 -11.14
C ALA A 59 3.43 -21.60 -10.20
N THR A 60 4.42 -20.96 -9.56
CA THR A 60 5.39 -21.61 -8.66
C THR A 60 4.73 -22.18 -7.41
N ALA A 61 3.77 -21.46 -6.85
CA ALA A 61 3.00 -21.89 -5.68
C ALA A 61 1.81 -22.80 -6.04
N LYS A 62 1.56 -23.05 -7.33
CA LYS A 62 0.42 -23.82 -7.84
C LYS A 62 -0.91 -23.28 -7.32
N ILE A 63 -1.10 -21.97 -7.43
CA ILE A 63 -2.32 -21.29 -7.02
C ILE A 63 -3.24 -21.19 -8.23
N PRO A 64 -4.49 -21.67 -8.16
CA PRO A 64 -5.47 -21.45 -9.21
C PRO A 64 -5.91 -19.99 -9.17
N VAL A 65 -5.63 -19.25 -10.24
CA VAL A 65 -5.93 -17.81 -10.32
C VAL A 65 -7.21 -17.47 -11.08
N ASP A 66 -7.79 -18.45 -11.76
CA ASP A 66 -8.96 -18.29 -12.60
C ASP A 66 -10.24 -18.48 -11.76
N LEU A 67 -10.88 -17.37 -11.38
CA LEU A 67 -12.11 -17.37 -10.60
C LEU A 67 -13.35 -17.80 -11.39
N THR A 68 -13.29 -17.87 -12.72
CA THR A 68 -14.42 -18.40 -13.53
C THR A 68 -14.73 -19.86 -13.23
N LYS A 69 -13.78 -20.56 -12.59
CA LYS A 69 -13.97 -21.96 -12.12
C LYS A 69 -14.73 -22.06 -10.82
N ALA A 70 -14.94 -20.96 -10.12
CA ALA A 70 -15.80 -20.91 -8.95
C ALA A 70 -17.26 -20.76 -9.40
N THR A 71 -18.16 -21.50 -8.76
CA THR A 71 -19.60 -21.47 -9.05
C THR A 71 -20.37 -20.50 -8.16
N SER A 72 -19.69 -19.89 -7.18
CA SER A 72 -20.24 -18.87 -6.28
C SER A 72 -19.15 -17.99 -5.71
N ASP A 73 -19.54 -16.83 -5.17
CA ASP A 73 -18.64 -15.91 -4.47
C ASP A 73 -17.96 -16.57 -3.26
N GLU A 74 -18.69 -17.46 -2.56
CA GLU A 74 -18.13 -18.25 -1.46
C GLU A 74 -16.96 -19.14 -1.91
N GLN A 75 -17.10 -19.79 -3.07
CA GLN A 75 -16.02 -20.61 -3.63
C GLN A 75 -14.83 -19.76 -4.06
N ALA A 76 -15.08 -18.58 -4.66
CA ALA A 76 -14.02 -17.63 -4.98
C ALA A 76 -13.27 -17.18 -3.73
N GLY A 77 -14.00 -16.85 -2.65
CA GLY A 77 -13.42 -16.53 -1.34
C GLY A 77 -12.56 -17.68 -0.79
N GLN A 78 -13.01 -18.91 -0.89
CA GLN A 78 -12.23 -20.08 -0.50
C GLN A 78 -10.94 -20.25 -1.33
N MET A 79 -11.00 -19.95 -2.63
CA MET A 79 -9.82 -19.99 -3.50
C MET A 79 -8.79 -18.95 -3.07
N ILE A 80 -9.24 -17.71 -2.83
CA ILE A 80 -8.36 -16.63 -2.38
C ILE A 80 -7.80 -16.94 -0.99
N ARG A 81 -8.60 -17.41 -0.05
CA ARG A 81 -8.13 -17.82 1.28
C ARG A 81 -7.07 -18.94 1.20
N LYS A 82 -7.30 -19.96 0.38
CA LYS A 82 -6.31 -21.03 0.16
C LYS A 82 -5.02 -20.51 -0.45
N SER A 83 -5.09 -19.46 -1.27
CA SER A 83 -3.89 -18.83 -1.83
C SER A 83 -3.01 -18.22 -0.73
N LEU A 84 -3.58 -17.56 0.27
CA LEU A 84 -2.83 -17.03 1.42
C LEU A 84 -2.03 -18.12 2.14
N ALA A 85 -2.63 -19.30 2.34
CA ALA A 85 -1.89 -20.44 2.91
C ALA A 85 -0.71 -20.88 2.01
N ARG A 86 -0.87 -20.84 0.68
CA ARG A 86 0.20 -21.14 -0.28
C ARG A 86 1.29 -20.06 -0.27
N LEU A 87 0.92 -18.79 -0.20
CA LEU A 87 1.87 -17.68 -0.08
C LEU A 87 2.71 -17.79 1.20
N ARG A 88 2.08 -18.18 2.33
CA ARG A 88 2.81 -18.48 3.56
C ARG A 88 3.88 -19.55 3.35
N VAL A 89 3.52 -20.65 2.68
CA VAL A 89 4.46 -21.74 2.38
C VAL A 89 5.63 -21.23 1.52
N GLN A 90 5.34 -20.36 0.55
CA GLN A 90 6.37 -19.79 -0.32
C GLN A 90 7.37 -18.92 0.46
N LEU A 91 6.88 -18.01 1.32
CA LEU A 91 7.73 -17.20 2.20
C LEU A 91 8.54 -18.07 3.18
N ASN A 92 7.96 -19.16 3.71
CA ASN A 92 8.68 -20.09 4.57
C ASN A 92 9.82 -20.80 3.84
N LYS A 93 9.63 -21.18 2.57
CA LYS A 93 10.69 -21.78 1.74
C LYS A 93 11.89 -20.84 1.56
N GLU A 94 11.63 -19.55 1.54
CA GLU A 94 12.68 -18.52 1.45
C GLU A 94 13.23 -18.09 2.82
N ASN A 95 12.85 -18.77 3.89
CA ASN A 95 13.27 -18.49 5.29
C ASN A 95 12.94 -17.06 5.76
N ILE A 96 11.87 -16.45 5.22
CA ILE A 96 11.41 -15.15 5.67
C ILE A 96 10.74 -15.32 7.06
N PRO A 97 11.02 -14.46 8.05
CA PRO A 97 10.42 -14.55 9.38
C PRO A 97 8.88 -14.58 9.33
N ALA A 98 8.26 -15.32 10.23
CA ALA A 98 6.80 -15.41 10.30
C ALA A 98 6.15 -14.19 10.95
N GLU A 99 6.87 -13.51 11.83
CA GLU A 99 6.42 -12.28 12.50
C GLU A 99 6.54 -11.07 11.57
N GLY A 100 5.56 -10.17 11.62
CA GLY A 100 5.56 -8.94 10.80
C GLY A 100 5.29 -9.18 9.32
N ARG A 101 4.51 -10.22 9.01
CA ARG A 101 3.98 -10.45 7.66
C ARG A 101 2.63 -9.77 7.50
N THR A 102 2.46 -9.06 6.41
CA THR A 102 1.22 -8.41 6.01
C THR A 102 0.79 -8.95 4.65
N ALA A 103 -0.51 -9.06 4.45
CA ALA A 103 -1.08 -9.30 3.14
C ALA A 103 -2.04 -8.16 2.80
N VAL A 104 -1.69 -7.38 1.79
CA VAL A 104 -2.57 -6.37 1.21
C VAL A 104 -3.41 -7.04 0.15
N VAL A 105 -4.71 -6.85 0.24
CA VAL A 105 -5.70 -7.40 -0.69
C VAL A 105 -6.43 -6.26 -1.39
N GLY A 106 -6.65 -6.38 -2.69
CA GLY A 106 -7.47 -5.44 -3.42
C GLY A 106 -8.94 -5.55 -3.02
N SER A 107 -9.73 -4.53 -3.31
CA SER A 107 -11.13 -4.39 -2.87
C SER A 107 -12.02 -5.58 -3.27
N GLU A 108 -11.93 -6.05 -4.51
CA GLU A 108 -12.71 -7.21 -4.97
C GLU A 108 -12.22 -8.52 -4.33
N ALA A 109 -10.92 -8.69 -4.14
CA ALA A 109 -10.38 -9.84 -3.44
C ALA A 109 -10.82 -9.86 -1.96
N ALA A 110 -10.92 -8.70 -1.31
CA ALA A 110 -11.46 -8.56 0.03
C ALA A 110 -12.95 -8.90 0.09
N TYR A 111 -13.75 -8.44 -0.89
CA TYR A 111 -15.16 -8.80 -1.02
C TYR A 111 -15.37 -10.32 -1.02
N TYR A 112 -14.66 -11.05 -1.89
CA TYR A 112 -14.77 -12.52 -1.92
C TYR A 112 -14.28 -13.18 -0.63
N LEU A 113 -13.22 -12.65 -0.01
CA LEU A 113 -12.74 -13.18 1.28
C LEU A 113 -13.78 -13.05 2.37
N LEU A 114 -14.51 -11.94 2.44
CA LEU A 114 -15.58 -11.72 3.41
C LEU A 114 -16.77 -12.66 3.20
N ASN A 115 -16.98 -13.12 1.97
CA ASN A 115 -18.00 -14.11 1.62
C ASN A 115 -17.59 -15.57 1.92
N ASP A 116 -16.33 -15.85 2.33
CA ASP A 116 -15.93 -17.20 2.71
C ASP A 116 -16.57 -17.62 4.04
N PRO A 117 -17.42 -18.69 4.07
CA PRO A 117 -18.12 -19.15 5.28
C PRO A 117 -17.17 -19.46 6.46
N ASN A 118 -15.92 -19.83 6.19
CA ASN A 118 -14.97 -20.13 7.24
C ASN A 118 -14.46 -18.87 7.94
N ILE A 119 -14.34 -17.76 7.21
CA ILE A 119 -13.96 -16.47 7.78
C ILE A 119 -15.13 -15.91 8.59
N THR A 120 -16.34 -15.97 8.03
CA THR A 120 -17.56 -15.51 8.70
C THR A 120 -17.78 -16.25 10.04
N LYS A 121 -17.70 -17.58 10.04
CA LYS A 121 -17.85 -18.40 11.26
C LYS A 121 -16.75 -18.17 12.28
N ALA A 122 -15.50 -18.00 11.86
CA ALA A 122 -14.40 -17.69 12.75
C ALA A 122 -14.59 -16.32 13.43
N ASN A 123 -15.06 -15.34 12.69
CA ASN A 123 -15.35 -14.00 13.20
C ASN A 123 -16.54 -13.99 14.17
N GLU A 124 -17.58 -14.79 13.93
CA GLU A 124 -18.73 -14.96 14.85
C GLU A 124 -18.29 -15.54 16.18
N SER A 125 -17.38 -16.52 16.17
CA SER A 125 -16.91 -17.21 17.38
C SER A 125 -15.93 -16.38 18.22
N ALA A 126 -15.14 -15.52 17.59
CA ALA A 126 -14.03 -14.83 18.27
C ALA A 126 -14.43 -13.53 18.98
N ASN A 127 -15.40 -12.76 18.46
CA ASN A 127 -15.67 -11.39 18.91
C ASN A 127 -17.17 -11.00 18.94
N ASN A 128 -18.09 -11.91 19.23
CA ASN A 128 -19.53 -11.61 19.23
C ASN A 128 -20.02 -10.89 17.95
N GLY A 129 -19.48 -11.22 16.79
CA GLY A 129 -19.86 -10.63 15.52
C GLY A 129 -19.36 -9.19 15.28
N ALA A 130 -18.45 -8.66 16.10
CA ALA A 130 -17.91 -7.31 15.92
C ALA A 130 -17.09 -7.20 14.62
N ALA A 131 -16.34 -8.24 14.27
CA ALA A 131 -15.55 -8.27 13.04
C ALA A 131 -16.42 -8.24 11.78
N LEU A 132 -17.57 -8.91 11.78
CA LEU A 132 -18.53 -8.87 10.68
C LEU A 132 -19.14 -7.48 10.51
N ARG A 133 -19.40 -6.77 11.61
CA ARG A 133 -19.94 -5.40 11.59
C ARG A 133 -18.91 -4.36 11.13
N GLN A 134 -17.63 -4.63 11.35
CA GLN A 134 -16.53 -3.73 10.97
C GLN A 134 -15.89 -4.10 9.63
N ALA A 135 -16.35 -5.19 8.97
CA ALA A 135 -15.77 -5.73 7.73
C ALA A 135 -14.26 -5.96 7.80
N THR A 136 -13.73 -6.32 8.99
CA THR A 136 -12.30 -6.49 9.24
C THR A 136 -11.95 -7.98 9.21
N ILE A 137 -11.04 -8.39 8.34
CA ILE A 137 -10.61 -9.79 8.23
C ILE A 137 -9.63 -10.16 9.36
N GLY A 138 -8.85 -9.21 9.85
CA GLY A 138 -7.90 -9.42 10.94
C GLY A 138 -6.68 -10.24 10.52
N ASN A 139 -6.22 -11.15 11.40
CA ASN A 139 -5.08 -12.00 11.13
C ASN A 139 -5.54 -13.34 10.54
N LEU A 140 -4.98 -13.70 9.38
CA LEU A 140 -5.29 -14.95 8.69
C LEU A 140 -4.01 -15.64 8.23
N TYR A 141 -3.84 -16.92 8.62
CA TYR A 141 -2.65 -17.72 8.32
C TYR A 141 -1.31 -17.06 8.69
N GLY A 142 -1.31 -16.18 9.71
CA GLY A 142 -0.13 -15.45 10.17
C GLY A 142 0.23 -14.25 9.32
N PHE A 143 -0.71 -13.74 8.54
CA PHE A 143 -0.67 -12.44 7.89
C PHE A 143 -1.67 -11.49 8.56
N ASP A 144 -1.26 -10.27 8.78
CA ASP A 144 -2.18 -9.17 9.05
C ASP A 144 -2.79 -8.73 7.72
N ILE A 145 -4.11 -8.91 7.59
CA ILE A 145 -4.82 -8.60 6.34
C ILE A 145 -5.21 -7.13 6.33
N VAL A 146 -4.82 -6.44 5.27
CA VAL A 146 -5.16 -5.03 5.02
C VAL A 146 -5.84 -4.94 3.66
N GLU A 147 -7.04 -4.39 3.64
CA GLU A 147 -7.71 -4.04 2.39
C GLU A 147 -7.13 -2.74 1.84
N SER A 148 -6.91 -2.69 0.53
CA SER A 148 -6.48 -1.48 -0.17
C SER A 148 -7.49 -1.11 -1.24
N THR A 149 -7.87 0.16 -1.22
CA THR A 149 -8.70 0.79 -2.25
C THR A 149 -7.86 1.59 -3.26
N ASN A 150 -6.53 1.48 -3.19
CA ASN A 150 -5.63 2.20 -4.08
C ASN A 150 -5.69 1.63 -5.50
N ASP A 151 -6.00 2.48 -6.47
CA ASP A 151 -6.21 2.12 -7.89
C ASP A 151 -4.94 1.60 -8.60
N VAL A 152 -3.76 1.83 -8.02
CA VAL A 152 -2.49 1.30 -8.54
C VAL A 152 -2.38 -0.21 -8.32
N LEU A 153 -3.04 -0.75 -7.30
CA LEU A 153 -3.08 -2.19 -7.03
C LEU A 153 -4.21 -2.87 -7.80
N ALA A 154 -3.98 -4.11 -8.25
CA ALA A 154 -5.03 -4.86 -8.91
C ALA A 154 -6.19 -5.16 -7.94
N PRO A 155 -7.47 -4.90 -8.31
CA PRO A 155 -8.62 -5.15 -7.44
C PRO A 155 -8.74 -6.61 -6.96
N LEU A 156 -8.35 -7.57 -7.82
CA LEU A 156 -8.25 -8.99 -7.51
C LEU A 156 -6.83 -9.42 -7.13
N GLY A 157 -6.00 -8.48 -6.68
CA GLY A 157 -4.61 -8.73 -6.27
C GLY A 157 -4.50 -9.13 -4.79
N VAL A 158 -3.54 -10.02 -4.51
CA VAL A 158 -3.11 -10.37 -3.15
C VAL A 158 -1.60 -10.21 -3.08
N TYR A 159 -1.14 -9.32 -2.23
CA TYR A 159 0.26 -8.93 -2.07
C TYR A 159 0.72 -9.31 -0.66
N ALA A 160 1.49 -10.40 -0.55
CA ALA A 160 1.96 -10.91 0.74
C ALA A 160 3.43 -10.58 0.93
N PHE A 161 3.78 -9.91 2.01
CA PHE A 161 5.16 -9.49 2.25
C PHE A 161 5.50 -9.42 3.75
N HIS A 162 6.78 -9.40 4.02
CA HIS A 162 7.32 -9.10 5.34
C HIS A 162 7.66 -7.61 5.42
N ARG A 163 7.52 -6.99 6.60
CA ARG A 163 7.80 -5.56 6.84
C ARG A 163 9.15 -5.06 6.31
N SER A 164 10.12 -5.93 6.09
CA SER A 164 11.43 -5.59 5.50
C SER A 164 11.48 -5.72 3.98
N ALA A 165 10.36 -5.96 3.28
CA ALA A 165 10.35 -6.17 1.84
C ALA A 165 10.58 -4.88 1.04
N ILE A 166 10.07 -3.77 1.56
CA ILE A 166 10.16 -2.45 0.95
C ILE A 166 10.94 -1.53 1.90
N GLN A 167 11.94 -0.86 1.38
CA GLN A 167 12.63 0.22 2.07
C GLN A 167 12.11 1.54 1.53
N LEU A 168 11.38 2.28 2.36
CA LEU A 168 10.91 3.61 2.10
C LEU A 168 11.84 4.63 2.77
N VAL A 169 12.23 5.66 2.05
CA VAL A 169 13.03 6.77 2.58
C VAL A 169 12.38 8.08 2.18
N SER A 170 12.26 9.00 3.13
CA SER A 170 11.72 10.33 2.95
C SER A 170 12.79 11.39 3.26
N GLY A 171 12.73 12.52 2.59
CA GLY A 171 13.60 13.65 2.82
C GLY A 171 12.90 14.99 2.53
N ALA A 172 13.12 15.99 3.38
CA ALA A 172 12.61 17.34 3.13
C ALA A 172 13.63 18.19 2.36
N PRO A 173 13.22 18.84 1.26
CA PRO A 173 14.05 19.83 0.58
C PRO A 173 14.50 20.97 1.49
N SER A 174 15.55 21.70 1.12
CA SER A 174 15.97 22.89 1.85
C SER A 174 14.94 24.01 1.71
N VAL A 175 14.76 24.79 2.76
CA VAL A 175 13.98 26.04 2.68
C VAL A 175 14.87 27.09 2.04
N PRO A 176 14.43 27.77 0.94
CA PRO A 176 15.16 28.88 0.36
C PRO A 176 15.29 30.05 1.35
N GLU A 177 16.41 30.76 1.34
CA GLU A 177 16.64 31.91 2.24
C GLU A 177 15.63 33.03 2.05
N SER A 178 15.08 33.18 0.85
CA SER A 178 14.09 34.21 0.49
C SER A 178 12.67 33.86 0.90
N ALA A 179 12.39 32.61 1.33
CA ALA A 179 11.05 32.15 1.64
C ALA A 179 10.87 31.93 3.14
N LYS A 180 9.65 32.22 3.63
CA LYS A 180 9.25 31.87 4.99
C LYS A 180 8.77 30.42 4.99
N GLY A 181 9.29 29.61 5.89
CA GLY A 181 8.87 28.22 5.96
C GLY A 181 9.66 27.39 6.96
N GLY A 182 9.37 26.13 7.02
CA GLY A 182 10.01 25.19 7.92
C GLY A 182 10.09 23.79 7.34
N ARG A 183 10.89 22.96 8.04
CA ARG A 183 10.97 21.52 7.79
C ARG A 183 10.62 20.79 9.06
N GLN A 184 9.83 19.74 8.93
CA GLN A 184 9.48 18.86 10.04
C GLN A 184 9.66 17.42 9.62
N THR A 185 10.12 16.59 10.54
CA THR A 185 10.18 15.13 10.37
C THR A 185 9.42 14.50 11.52
N ALA A 186 8.45 13.67 11.21
CA ALA A 186 7.69 12.90 12.18
C ALA A 186 7.44 11.49 11.61
N ASP A 187 7.60 10.46 12.44
CA ASP A 187 7.33 9.05 12.12
C ASP A 187 8.02 8.56 10.82
N GLY A 188 9.22 9.10 10.53
CA GLY A 188 9.97 8.76 9.32
C GLY A 188 9.58 9.56 8.07
N PHE A 189 8.62 10.46 8.15
CA PHE A 189 8.21 11.34 7.07
C PHE A 189 8.80 12.74 7.25
N ALA A 190 9.44 13.24 6.21
CA ALA A 190 10.02 14.55 6.20
C ALA A 190 9.26 15.45 5.22
N LEU A 191 8.72 16.55 5.72
CA LEU A 191 7.96 17.53 4.97
C LEU A 191 8.63 18.90 5.05
N ARG A 192 8.58 19.66 3.97
CA ARG A 192 8.91 21.07 3.94
C ARG A 192 7.66 21.86 3.58
N TRP A 193 7.35 22.86 4.37
CA TRP A 193 6.32 23.84 4.08
C TRP A 193 6.96 25.21 3.81
N ILE A 194 6.50 25.89 2.77
CA ILE A 194 6.89 27.24 2.42
C ILE A 194 5.63 28.07 2.22
N LYS A 195 5.69 29.30 2.71
CA LYS A 195 4.67 30.32 2.53
C LYS A 195 5.31 31.53 1.85
N ASP A 196 4.83 31.91 0.69
CA ASP A 196 5.30 33.07 -0.04
C ASP A 196 4.13 33.88 -0.59
N TYR A 197 4.34 35.20 -0.73
CA TYR A 197 3.35 36.11 -1.26
C TYR A 197 3.75 36.64 -2.62
N ASN A 198 2.89 36.44 -3.61
CA ASN A 198 3.05 36.96 -4.96
C ASN A 198 2.32 38.30 -5.07
N SER A 199 3.05 39.41 -4.91
CA SER A 199 2.50 40.75 -5.00
C SER A 199 1.96 41.14 -6.37
N GLY A 200 2.43 40.47 -7.44
CA GLY A 200 1.94 40.70 -8.80
C GLY A 200 0.55 40.12 -9.07
N ALA A 201 0.17 39.08 -8.33
CA ALA A 201 -1.13 38.41 -8.44
C ALA A 201 -2.04 38.67 -7.24
N ALA A 202 -1.57 39.38 -6.19
CA ALA A 202 -2.27 39.56 -4.91
C ALA A 202 -2.72 38.21 -4.32
N MET A 203 -1.80 37.25 -4.25
CA MET A 203 -2.05 35.89 -3.78
C MET A 203 -0.95 35.42 -2.83
N GLU A 204 -1.34 34.72 -1.80
CA GLU A 204 -0.44 34.00 -0.92
C GLU A 204 -0.41 32.51 -1.32
N ARG A 205 0.78 31.92 -1.42
CA ARG A 205 0.97 30.51 -1.76
C ARG A 205 1.37 29.71 -0.55
N SER A 206 0.62 28.62 -0.28
CA SER A 206 1.05 27.53 0.58
C SER A 206 1.66 26.43 -0.27
N PHE A 207 2.92 26.10 -0.04
CA PHE A 207 3.65 25.09 -0.80
C PHE A 207 4.22 24.03 0.15
N LEU A 208 3.66 22.82 0.06
CA LEU A 208 4.10 21.66 0.83
C LEU A 208 4.85 20.70 -0.10
N SER A 209 5.98 20.15 0.35
CA SER A 209 6.79 19.24 -0.50
C SER A 209 7.61 18.25 0.29
N SER A 210 7.89 17.09 -0.36
CA SER A 210 8.73 16.03 0.16
C SER A 210 9.48 15.32 -0.96
N TYR A 211 10.66 14.76 -0.68
CA TYR A 211 11.34 13.79 -1.53
C TYR A 211 11.14 12.39 -1.01
N TRP A 212 10.88 11.43 -1.91
CA TRP A 212 10.71 10.03 -1.55
C TRP A 212 11.46 9.10 -2.47
N GLY A 213 11.81 7.95 -1.91
CA GLY A 213 12.29 6.81 -2.64
C GLY A 213 11.79 5.52 -2.01
N ALA A 214 11.29 4.62 -2.83
CA ALA A 214 10.91 3.27 -2.43
C ALA A 214 11.73 2.26 -3.22
N THR A 215 12.28 1.26 -2.55
CA THR A 215 13.07 0.22 -3.21
C THR A 215 12.77 -1.13 -2.58
N LEU A 216 12.61 -2.16 -3.40
CA LEU A 216 12.47 -3.52 -2.93
C LEU A 216 13.80 -4.05 -2.42
N VAL A 217 13.76 -4.68 -1.26
CA VAL A 217 14.93 -5.35 -0.69
C VAL A 217 15.21 -6.62 -1.46
N THR A 218 16.46 -6.81 -1.85
CA THR A 218 16.93 -8.00 -2.53
C THR A 218 17.80 -8.83 -1.60
N ASP A 219 17.62 -10.13 -1.65
CA ASP A 219 18.43 -11.11 -0.93
C ASP A 219 19.30 -11.91 -1.90
N LEU A 220 20.36 -12.50 -1.40
CA LEU A 220 21.22 -13.37 -2.18
C LEU A 220 20.49 -14.71 -2.47
N LYS A 221 20.54 -15.20 -3.70
CA LYS A 221 20.02 -16.51 -4.04
C LYS A 221 20.67 -17.61 -3.19
N LYS A 222 19.90 -18.63 -2.86
CA LYS A 222 20.42 -19.81 -2.19
C LYS A 222 21.57 -20.41 -2.99
N ASN A 223 22.65 -20.78 -2.31
CA ASN A 223 23.89 -21.34 -2.89
C ASN A 223 24.77 -20.36 -3.67
N GLU A 224 24.45 -19.07 -3.69
CA GLU A 224 25.32 -18.03 -4.23
C GLU A 224 26.08 -17.31 -3.10
N THR A 225 27.29 -16.87 -3.39
CA THR A 225 28.14 -16.14 -2.43
C THR A 225 28.52 -14.75 -2.88
N ASN A 226 28.42 -14.48 -4.19
CA ASN A 226 28.78 -13.19 -4.77
C ASN A 226 27.56 -12.25 -4.80
N TRP A 227 27.41 -11.43 -3.76
CA TRP A 227 26.37 -10.42 -3.65
C TRP A 227 26.55 -9.19 -4.57
N GLN A 228 27.73 -9.04 -5.18
CA GLN A 228 28.04 -7.91 -6.07
C GLN A 228 27.45 -8.15 -7.48
N ASP A 229 27.20 -9.39 -7.85
CA ASP A 229 26.55 -9.71 -9.13
C ASP A 229 25.04 -9.56 -9.00
N PRO A 230 24.40 -8.60 -9.71
CA PRO A 230 22.96 -8.40 -9.68
C PRO A 230 22.14 -9.63 -10.05
N LYS A 231 22.69 -10.57 -10.84
CA LYS A 231 22.03 -11.83 -11.24
C LYS A 231 21.82 -12.79 -10.06
N ASN A 232 22.61 -12.60 -9.01
CA ASN A 232 22.52 -13.42 -7.81
C ASN A 232 21.54 -12.85 -6.78
N LEU A 233 20.97 -11.67 -7.04
CA LEU A 233 20.02 -11.02 -6.16
C LEU A 233 18.59 -11.35 -6.57
N VAL A 234 17.73 -11.62 -5.58
CA VAL A 234 16.31 -11.93 -5.76
C VAL A 234 15.43 -11.17 -4.79
N LYS A 235 14.21 -10.84 -5.23
CA LYS A 235 13.18 -10.22 -4.43
C LYS A 235 12.31 -11.33 -3.83
N VAL A 236 12.58 -11.76 -2.60
CA VAL A 236 11.89 -12.89 -1.96
C VAL A 236 11.05 -12.51 -0.75
N ARG A 237 11.22 -11.29 -0.24
CA ARG A 237 10.52 -10.81 0.97
C ARG A 237 9.10 -10.34 0.73
N GLY A 238 8.73 -10.15 -0.53
CA GLY A 238 7.39 -9.83 -0.98
C GLY A 238 7.07 -10.64 -2.24
N ILE A 239 5.84 -11.13 -2.31
CA ILE A 239 5.30 -11.95 -3.41
C ILE A 239 3.87 -11.54 -3.68
N ARG A 240 3.41 -11.72 -4.91
CA ARG A 240 2.03 -11.40 -5.28
C ARG A 240 1.35 -12.52 -6.05
N VAL A 241 0.04 -12.47 -6.06
CA VAL A 241 -0.83 -13.26 -6.93
C VAL A 241 -1.96 -12.36 -7.38
N THR A 242 -2.27 -12.38 -8.67
CA THR A 242 -3.41 -11.66 -9.23
C THR A 242 -4.40 -12.67 -9.78
N PHE A 243 -5.64 -12.60 -9.33
CA PHE A 243 -6.73 -13.43 -9.82
C PHE A 243 -7.35 -12.81 -11.06
N THR A 244 -8.03 -13.64 -11.86
CA THR A 244 -8.67 -13.23 -13.12
C THR A 244 -10.06 -13.81 -13.24
N GLY A 245 -10.95 -13.06 -13.91
CA GLY A 245 -12.34 -13.45 -14.13
C GLY A 245 -13.20 -13.30 -12.88
N GLU A 246 -14.48 -13.54 -13.06
CA GLU A 246 -15.50 -13.50 -12.01
C GLU A 246 -16.12 -14.90 -11.84
N PRO A 247 -16.64 -15.24 -10.67
CA PRO A 247 -17.36 -16.50 -10.46
C PRO A 247 -18.52 -16.64 -11.43
N THR A 248 -18.67 -17.82 -11.99
CA THR A 248 -19.82 -18.11 -12.86
C THR A 248 -21.04 -18.35 -11.96
N ALA A 249 -21.88 -17.35 -11.78
CA ALA A 249 -23.12 -17.49 -11.05
C ALA A 249 -23.94 -18.62 -11.67
N THR A 250 -24.10 -19.73 -10.93
CA THR A 250 -25.05 -20.77 -11.33
C THR A 250 -26.43 -20.17 -11.17
N ALA A 251 -27.09 -19.85 -12.29
CA ALA A 251 -28.49 -19.42 -12.26
C ALA A 251 -29.28 -20.50 -11.51
N THR A 252 -29.69 -20.18 -10.29
CA THR A 252 -30.60 -21.02 -9.51
C THR A 252 -31.91 -21.06 -10.28
N LYS A 253 -32.24 -22.24 -10.85
CA LYS A 253 -33.57 -22.55 -11.42
C LYS A 253 -34.58 -22.68 -10.30
#